data_701c9e8e8a7342de7be81ab72b9b2677
#
_entry.id   701c9e8e8a7342de7be81ab72b9b2677
#
_cell.length_a   1.000
_cell.length_b   1.000
_cell.length_c   1.000
_cell.angle_alpha   90.00
_cell.angle_beta   90.00
_cell.angle_gamma   90.00
#
_symmetry.space_group_name_H-M   'P 1'
#
loop_
_entity.id
_entity.type
_entity.pdbx_description
1 polymer ?
#
loop_
_entity_poly.entity_id
_entity_poly.type
_entity_poly.pdbx_seq_one_letter_code
_entity_poly.pdbx_strand_id
1 'polypeptide(L)'
;INIEEQHATSEKMIFDNDEEFNVNESGYYVYRIKTPMVIDFGLAFKINDFIISSGFKMKDWSKTKFDLKGLDDLSEDFEYFQSENIFLAKDYGLTMQVKIGAEYLLKISDTFGLNIRAGYNETPSPEKSTMQEEAIERISFGIGFPLSSNILINATLVNSNWDKISSDTYVPSEAIESVSAKKIFINTADLF
;
A
#
# COMPACT_ATOMS: atom_id res chain seq x y z
N ILE A 1 15.00 6.40 -2.51
CA ILE A 1 15.08 5.55 -1.31
C ILE A 1 16.33 4.70 -1.46
N ASN A 2 17.18 4.67 -0.44
CA ASN A 2 18.29 3.73 -0.34
C ASN A 2 17.79 2.51 0.42
N ILE A 3 18.08 1.33 -0.08
CA ILE A 3 17.72 0.07 0.55
C ILE A 3 19.01 -0.69 0.78
N GLU A 4 19.18 -1.19 2.00
CA GLU A 4 20.29 -2.05 2.42
C GLU A 4 19.69 -3.41 2.75
N GLU A 5 20.15 -4.43 2.08
CA GLU A 5 19.68 -5.79 2.27
C GLU A 5 20.86 -6.70 2.62
N GLN A 6 20.71 -7.47 3.70
CA GLN A 6 21.66 -8.52 4.06
C GLN A 6 21.10 -9.87 3.62
N HIS A 7 21.84 -10.56 2.82
CA HIS A 7 21.50 -11.92 2.41
C HIS A 7 22.51 -12.90 2.99
N ALA A 8 22.00 -13.95 3.64
CA ALA A 8 22.81 -15.05 4.14
C ALA A 8 22.17 -16.36 3.68
N THR A 9 22.88 -17.10 2.85
CA THR A 9 22.51 -18.46 2.43
C THR A 9 23.44 -19.47 3.06
N SER A 10 22.86 -20.57 3.56
CA SER A 10 23.61 -21.72 4.04
C SER A 10 23.13 -22.94 3.28
N GLU A 11 23.98 -23.49 2.43
CA GLU A 11 23.71 -24.74 1.72
C GLU A 11 24.57 -25.86 2.26
N LYS A 12 23.91 -26.99 2.52
CA LYS A 12 24.59 -28.25 2.90
C LYS A 12 24.53 -29.21 1.74
N MET A 13 25.70 -29.52 1.15
CA MET A 13 25.85 -30.56 0.14
C MET A 13 26.38 -31.84 0.78
N ILE A 14 25.71 -32.96 0.51
CA ILE A 14 26.15 -34.28 0.93
C ILE A 14 26.52 -35.07 -0.33
N PHE A 15 27.76 -35.53 -0.42
CA PHE A 15 28.23 -36.34 -1.53
C PHE A 15 28.06 -37.81 -1.23
N ASP A 16 28.11 -38.66 -2.26
CA ASP A 16 27.92 -40.13 -2.16
C ASP A 16 28.92 -40.84 -1.24
N ASN A 17 30.02 -40.18 -0.85
CA ASN A 17 31.03 -40.67 0.08
C ASN A 17 30.83 -40.17 1.53
N ASP A 18 29.65 -39.68 1.88
CA ASP A 18 29.30 -39.06 3.18
C ASP A 18 30.14 -37.83 3.56
N GLU A 19 30.87 -37.24 2.62
CA GLU A 19 31.51 -35.96 2.86
C GLU A 19 30.46 -34.84 2.85
N GLU A 20 30.43 -34.04 3.94
CA GLU A 20 29.57 -32.88 4.09
C GLU A 20 30.36 -31.62 3.76
N PHE A 21 29.82 -30.80 2.84
CA PHE A 21 30.36 -29.50 2.54
C PHE A 21 29.32 -28.44 2.87
N ASN A 22 29.66 -27.54 3.78
CA ASN A 22 28.81 -26.42 4.14
C ASN A 22 29.32 -25.14 3.45
N VAL A 23 28.51 -24.57 2.55
CA VAL A 23 28.77 -23.27 1.95
C VAL A 23 27.94 -22.23 2.69
N ASN A 24 28.62 -21.30 3.33
CA ASN A 24 27.98 -20.14 3.95
C ASN A 24 28.36 -18.91 3.13
N GLU A 25 27.42 -18.38 2.38
CA GLU A 25 27.59 -17.12 1.68
C GLU A 25 26.79 -16.03 2.39
N SER A 26 27.47 -14.93 2.71
CA SER A 26 26.82 -13.73 3.21
C SER A 26 27.15 -12.58 2.25
N GLY A 27 26.10 -11.97 1.68
CA GLY A 27 26.21 -10.82 0.82
C GLY A 27 25.57 -9.59 1.44
N TYR A 28 26.13 -8.42 1.16
CA TYR A 28 25.56 -7.13 1.50
C TYR A 28 25.23 -6.39 0.20
N TYR A 29 23.96 -6.07 0.04
CA TYR A 29 23.45 -5.39 -1.14
C TYR A 29 22.99 -3.99 -0.81
N VAL A 30 23.47 -3.00 -1.57
CA VAL A 30 23.00 -1.61 -1.47
C VAL A 30 22.51 -1.15 -2.84
N TYR A 31 21.24 -0.84 -2.91
CA TYR A 31 20.66 -0.31 -4.14
C TYR A 31 19.75 0.89 -3.88
N ARG A 32 19.52 1.69 -4.91
CA ARG A 32 18.67 2.87 -4.86
C ARG A 32 17.47 2.71 -5.77
N ILE A 33 16.29 3.01 -5.22
CA ILE A 33 15.06 3.05 -5.99
C ILE A 33 14.63 4.51 -6.16
N LYS A 34 14.40 4.92 -7.41
CA LYS A 34 13.71 6.16 -7.75
C LYS A 34 12.22 5.89 -7.84
N THR A 35 11.47 6.48 -6.92
CA THR A 35 10.00 6.40 -6.92
C THR A 35 9.42 7.48 -7.84
N PRO A 36 8.28 7.20 -8.49
CA PRO A 36 7.61 8.17 -9.33
C PRO A 36 7.00 9.32 -8.54
N MET A 37 6.74 10.42 -9.23
CA MET A 37 5.98 11.54 -8.69
C MET A 37 4.56 11.10 -8.34
N VAL A 38 4.05 11.61 -7.22
CA VAL A 38 2.67 11.44 -6.77
C VAL A 38 1.95 12.77 -6.91
N ILE A 39 0.78 12.74 -7.54
CA ILE A 39 -0.14 13.88 -7.58
C ILE A 39 -1.33 13.51 -6.71
N ASP A 40 -1.58 14.29 -5.67
CA ASP A 40 -2.73 14.11 -4.77
C ASP A 40 -3.54 15.39 -4.77
N PHE A 41 -4.84 15.27 -5.06
CA PHE A 41 -5.77 16.39 -5.11
C PHE A 41 -7.01 16.06 -4.30
N GLY A 42 -7.51 17.03 -3.53
CA GLY A 42 -8.71 16.87 -2.73
C GLY A 42 -9.54 18.13 -2.67
N LEU A 43 -10.85 17.95 -2.59
CA LEU A 43 -11.85 19.00 -2.39
C LEU A 43 -12.77 18.60 -1.25
N ALA A 44 -13.18 19.60 -0.46
CA ALA A 44 -14.21 19.43 0.55
C ALA A 44 -15.16 20.63 0.50
N PHE A 45 -16.45 20.34 0.57
CA PHE A 45 -17.52 21.35 0.60
C PHE A 45 -18.31 21.18 1.90
N LYS A 46 -18.48 22.28 2.61
CA LYS A 46 -19.32 22.36 3.81
C LYS A 46 -20.60 23.08 3.50
N ILE A 47 -21.73 22.41 3.75
CA ILE A 47 -23.09 22.96 3.62
C ILE A 47 -23.80 22.75 4.95
N ASN A 48 -23.96 23.81 5.72
CA ASN A 48 -24.51 23.77 7.07
C ASN A 48 -23.73 22.78 7.97
N ASP A 49 -24.39 21.73 8.42
CA ASP A 49 -23.85 20.68 9.28
C ASP A 49 -23.31 19.48 8.49
N PHE A 50 -23.27 19.57 7.15
CA PHE A 50 -22.83 18.50 6.26
C PHE A 50 -21.54 18.87 5.57
N ILE A 51 -20.58 17.93 5.50
CA ILE A 51 -19.34 18.05 4.73
C ILE A 51 -19.30 16.89 3.76
N ILE A 52 -19.06 17.19 2.48
CA ILE A 52 -18.74 16.20 1.45
C ILE A 52 -17.31 16.44 1.02
N SER A 53 -16.54 15.38 0.93
CA SER A 53 -15.16 15.41 0.47
C SER A 53 -14.92 14.40 -0.65
N SER A 54 -14.05 14.79 -1.58
CA SER A 54 -13.56 13.89 -2.63
C SER A 54 -12.09 14.15 -2.84
N GLY A 55 -11.37 13.12 -3.21
CA GLY A 55 -9.96 13.22 -3.54
C GLY A 55 -9.54 12.15 -4.51
N PHE A 56 -8.50 12.42 -5.26
CA PHE A 56 -7.85 11.41 -6.06
C PHE A 56 -6.32 11.53 -5.95
N LYS A 57 -5.68 10.39 -6.06
CA LYS A 57 -4.22 10.30 -6.06
C LYS A 57 -3.79 9.56 -7.32
N MET A 58 -2.88 10.16 -8.07
CA MET A 58 -2.26 9.58 -9.25
C MET A 58 -0.80 9.23 -8.98
N LYS A 59 -0.39 8.05 -9.42
CA LYS A 59 1.00 7.60 -9.39
C LYS A 59 1.28 6.71 -10.60
N ASP A 60 2.27 7.07 -11.39
CA ASP A 60 2.71 6.27 -12.54
C ASP A 60 3.83 5.33 -12.12
N TRP A 61 3.48 4.12 -11.76
CA TRP A 61 4.41 3.11 -11.26
C TRP A 61 5.40 2.63 -12.33
N SER A 62 5.07 2.77 -13.62
CA SER A 62 6.01 2.48 -14.72
C SER A 62 7.27 3.37 -14.70
N LYS A 63 7.25 4.46 -13.92
CA LYS A 63 8.40 5.35 -13.72
C LYS A 63 9.25 4.97 -12.51
N THR A 64 8.86 3.95 -11.76
CA THR A 64 9.72 3.36 -10.72
C THR A 64 10.91 2.72 -11.39
N LYS A 65 12.11 2.96 -10.86
CA LYS A 65 13.33 2.35 -11.41
C LYS A 65 14.45 2.25 -10.39
N PHE A 66 15.26 1.24 -10.56
CA PHE A 66 16.54 1.13 -9.90
C PHE A 66 17.52 2.15 -10.49
N ASP A 67 18.29 2.81 -9.64
CA ASP A 67 19.32 3.77 -10.04
C ASP A 67 20.61 3.03 -10.36
N LEU A 68 20.96 2.97 -11.63
CA LEU A 68 22.16 2.26 -12.10
C LEU A 68 23.45 3.07 -11.90
N LYS A 69 23.38 4.29 -11.33
CA LYS A 69 24.55 5.13 -11.13
C LYS A 69 25.53 4.51 -10.13
N GLY A 70 26.75 4.30 -10.59
CA GLY A 70 27.84 3.77 -9.76
C GLY A 70 28.00 2.25 -9.84
N LEU A 71 27.15 1.58 -10.61
CA LEU A 71 27.37 0.18 -11.00
C LEU A 71 28.31 0.13 -12.21
N ASP A 72 29.11 -0.92 -12.28
CA ASP A 72 29.91 -1.23 -13.46
C ASP A 72 28.99 -1.77 -14.56
N ASP A 73 29.02 -1.17 -15.74
CA ASP A 73 28.18 -1.54 -16.89
C ASP A 73 28.39 -3.01 -17.37
N LEU A 74 29.48 -3.63 -16.95
CA LEU A 74 29.78 -5.04 -17.23
C LEU A 74 29.47 -5.99 -16.06
N SER A 75 28.90 -5.46 -14.97
CA SER A 75 28.55 -6.28 -13.81
C SER A 75 27.22 -7.00 -14.02
N GLU A 76 27.07 -8.20 -13.42
CA GLU A 76 25.80 -8.93 -13.39
C GLU A 76 24.70 -8.10 -12.72
N ASP A 77 25.05 -7.32 -11.70
CA ASP A 77 24.11 -6.43 -11.01
C ASP A 77 23.54 -5.35 -11.93
N PHE A 78 24.36 -4.78 -12.81
CA PHE A 78 23.90 -3.79 -13.78
C PHE A 78 22.89 -4.41 -14.75
N GLU A 79 23.20 -5.58 -15.31
CA GLU A 79 22.31 -6.30 -16.22
C GLU A 79 21.01 -6.68 -15.52
N TYR A 80 21.09 -7.17 -14.29
CA TYR A 80 19.92 -7.52 -13.47
C TYR A 80 19.01 -6.32 -13.25
N PHE A 81 19.51 -5.22 -12.69
CA PHE A 81 18.69 -4.04 -12.44
C PHE A 81 18.20 -3.34 -13.71
N GLN A 82 18.94 -3.46 -14.81
CA GLN A 82 18.49 -2.98 -16.11
C GLN A 82 17.27 -3.79 -16.59
N SER A 83 17.31 -5.12 -16.46
CA SER A 83 16.19 -5.99 -16.82
C SER A 83 14.97 -5.72 -15.95
N GLU A 84 15.15 -5.53 -14.65
CA GLU A 84 14.10 -5.15 -13.72
C GLU A 84 13.46 -3.79 -14.07
N ASN A 85 14.27 -2.82 -14.52
CA ASN A 85 13.75 -1.54 -14.97
C ASN A 85 12.87 -1.67 -16.22
N ILE A 86 13.21 -2.58 -17.14
CA ILE A 86 12.41 -2.89 -18.32
C ILE A 86 11.10 -3.57 -17.90
N PHE A 87 11.17 -4.53 -16.99
CA PHE A 87 10.01 -5.20 -16.43
C PHE A 87 9.05 -4.21 -15.77
N LEU A 88 9.54 -3.38 -14.85
CA LEU A 88 8.74 -2.36 -14.18
C LEU A 88 8.04 -1.40 -15.15
N ALA A 89 8.74 -0.95 -16.19
CA ALA A 89 8.16 -0.05 -17.19
C ALA A 89 7.06 -0.72 -18.03
N LYS A 90 7.18 -2.02 -18.29
CA LYS A 90 6.25 -2.80 -19.09
C LYS A 90 5.00 -3.22 -18.31
N ASP A 91 5.20 -3.80 -17.13
CA ASP A 91 4.15 -4.51 -16.41
C ASP A 91 3.44 -3.63 -15.38
N TYR A 92 4.06 -2.54 -14.94
CA TYR A 92 3.44 -1.56 -14.05
C TYR A 92 2.88 -0.36 -14.81
N GLY A 93 1.86 0.29 -14.24
CA GLY A 93 1.14 1.36 -14.90
C GLY A 93 0.78 2.54 -14.02
N LEU A 94 -0.03 3.42 -14.62
CA LEU A 94 -0.64 4.55 -13.93
C LEU A 94 -1.78 4.05 -13.06
N THR A 95 -1.73 4.33 -11.75
CA THR A 95 -2.84 4.09 -10.84
C THR A 95 -3.54 5.39 -10.48
N MET A 96 -4.88 5.31 -10.38
CA MET A 96 -5.72 6.40 -9.90
C MET A 96 -6.53 5.91 -8.69
N GLN A 97 -6.17 6.38 -7.52
CA GLN A 97 -6.91 6.13 -6.29
C GLN A 97 -8.00 7.17 -6.13
N VAL A 98 -9.23 6.73 -5.92
CA VAL A 98 -10.39 7.58 -5.68
C VAL A 98 -10.79 7.50 -4.21
N LYS A 99 -11.14 8.64 -3.62
CA LYS A 99 -11.60 8.77 -2.24
C LYS A 99 -12.85 9.64 -2.22
N ILE A 100 -13.88 9.18 -1.52
CA ILE A 100 -15.10 9.95 -1.30
C ILE A 100 -15.46 9.84 0.18
N GLY A 101 -15.83 10.95 0.80
CA GLY A 101 -16.22 11.00 2.20
C GLY A 101 -17.37 11.95 2.46
N ALA A 102 -18.13 11.65 3.49
CA ALA A 102 -19.16 12.50 4.01
C ALA A 102 -19.10 12.54 5.53
N GLU A 103 -19.37 13.72 6.08
CA GLU A 103 -19.50 13.95 7.52
C GLU A 103 -20.79 14.74 7.77
N TYR A 104 -21.51 14.33 8.80
CA TYR A 104 -22.69 15.04 9.28
C TYR A 104 -22.57 15.32 10.77
N LEU A 105 -22.72 16.59 11.16
CA LEU A 105 -22.79 17.00 12.55
C LEU A 105 -24.22 16.89 13.08
N LEU A 106 -24.50 15.82 13.80
CA LEU A 106 -25.78 15.64 14.51
C LEU A 106 -25.74 16.44 15.82
N LYS A 107 -26.47 17.57 15.88
CA LYS A 107 -26.63 18.36 17.09
C LYS A 107 -27.64 17.69 18.00
N ILE A 108 -27.22 17.21 19.16
CA ILE A 108 -28.06 16.55 20.16
C ILE A 108 -28.56 17.58 21.17
N SER A 109 -27.71 18.57 21.50
CA SER A 109 -28.06 19.72 22.34
C SER A 109 -27.23 20.93 21.91
N ASP A 110 -27.46 22.09 22.53
CA ASP A 110 -26.70 23.33 22.25
C ASP A 110 -25.20 23.19 22.52
N THR A 111 -24.83 22.25 23.41
CA THR A 111 -23.44 22.04 23.83
C THR A 111 -22.84 20.72 23.39
N PHE A 112 -23.65 19.82 22.84
CA PHE A 112 -23.20 18.47 22.48
C PHE A 112 -23.65 18.09 21.06
N GLY A 113 -22.65 17.69 20.24
CA GLY A 113 -22.86 17.18 18.88
C GLY A 113 -22.08 15.89 18.63
N LEU A 114 -22.56 15.09 17.70
CA LEU A 114 -21.97 13.86 17.25
C LEU A 114 -21.62 14.00 15.77
N ASN A 115 -20.35 13.82 15.43
CA ASN A 115 -19.94 13.72 14.03
C ASN A 115 -20.11 12.29 13.54
N ILE A 116 -20.94 12.10 12.53
CA ILE A 116 -21.14 10.81 11.85
C ILE A 116 -20.42 10.90 10.52
N ARG A 117 -19.56 9.91 10.21
CA ARG A 117 -18.72 9.90 9.03
C ARG A 117 -18.91 8.60 8.26
N ALA A 118 -18.89 8.73 6.94
CA ALA A 118 -18.80 7.60 6.04
C ALA A 118 -17.80 7.90 4.94
N GLY A 119 -17.08 6.88 4.47
CA GLY A 119 -16.09 7.05 3.42
C GLY A 119 -15.93 5.80 2.57
N TYR A 120 -15.57 6.04 1.33
CA TYR A 120 -15.18 5.02 0.36
C TYR A 120 -13.81 5.38 -0.21
N ASN A 121 -12.98 4.37 -0.41
CA ASN A 121 -11.69 4.52 -1.04
C ASN A 121 -11.39 3.27 -1.85
N GLU A 122 -11.00 3.48 -3.11
CA GLU A 122 -10.54 2.44 -4.02
C GLU A 122 -9.07 2.69 -4.36
N THR A 123 -8.26 1.66 -4.21
CA THR A 123 -6.82 1.68 -4.53
C THR A 123 -6.54 0.55 -5.51
N PRO A 124 -6.40 0.85 -6.82
CA PRO A 124 -6.09 -0.17 -7.82
C PRO A 124 -4.68 -0.74 -7.63
N SER A 125 -4.49 -1.99 -8.08
CA SER A 125 -3.16 -2.60 -8.17
C SER A 125 -2.27 -1.79 -9.10
N PRO A 126 -0.97 -1.66 -8.82
CA PRO A 126 -0.03 -1.03 -9.74
C PRO A 126 0.28 -1.89 -10.97
N GLU A 127 0.04 -3.18 -10.92
CA GLU A 127 0.30 -4.14 -11.97
C GLU A 127 -0.80 -4.10 -13.04
N LYS A 128 -0.42 -3.93 -14.31
CA LYS A 128 -1.40 -3.75 -15.40
C LYS A 128 -2.30 -4.95 -15.63
N SER A 129 -1.77 -6.16 -15.43
CA SER A 129 -2.50 -7.40 -15.62
C SER A 129 -3.62 -7.62 -14.60
N THR A 130 -3.45 -7.08 -13.39
CA THR A 130 -4.34 -7.30 -12.25
C THR A 130 -5.00 -6.02 -11.72
N MET A 131 -4.84 -4.89 -12.43
CA MET A 131 -5.19 -3.55 -11.96
C MET A 131 -6.62 -3.43 -11.38
N GLN A 132 -7.59 -4.10 -11.99
CA GLN A 132 -8.99 -4.06 -11.56
C GLN A 132 -9.32 -5.21 -10.60
N GLU A 133 -8.67 -6.36 -10.78
CA GLU A 133 -8.99 -7.59 -10.06
C GLU A 133 -8.40 -7.59 -8.65
N GLU A 134 -7.27 -6.90 -8.45
CA GLU A 134 -6.62 -6.75 -7.15
C GLU A 134 -6.81 -5.37 -6.52
N ALA A 135 -7.79 -4.61 -6.97
CA ALA A 135 -8.10 -3.32 -6.37
C ALA A 135 -8.54 -3.51 -4.91
N ILE A 136 -7.99 -2.67 -4.03
CA ILE A 136 -8.38 -2.68 -2.62
C ILE A 136 -9.50 -1.66 -2.43
N GLU A 137 -10.69 -2.16 -2.16
CA GLU A 137 -11.84 -1.36 -1.79
C GLU A 137 -11.93 -1.22 -0.27
N ARG A 138 -12.17 0.00 0.21
CA ARG A 138 -12.36 0.27 1.63
C ARG A 138 -13.61 1.10 1.84
N ILE A 139 -14.48 0.59 2.72
CA ILE A 139 -15.63 1.32 3.24
C ILE A 139 -15.35 1.61 4.70
N SER A 140 -15.56 2.85 5.10
CA SER A 140 -15.34 3.30 6.47
C SER A 140 -16.57 3.97 7.05
N PHE A 141 -16.82 3.72 8.34
CA PHE A 141 -17.82 4.42 9.14
C PHE A 141 -17.16 4.92 10.41
N GLY A 142 -17.43 6.16 10.77
CA GLY A 142 -16.86 6.77 11.94
C GLY A 142 -17.86 7.58 12.74
N ILE A 143 -17.62 7.66 14.04
CA ILE A 143 -18.30 8.57 14.94
C ILE A 143 -17.26 9.37 15.71
N GLY A 144 -17.55 10.65 15.93
CA GLY A 144 -16.71 11.53 16.73
C GLY A 144 -17.55 12.39 17.63
N PHE A 145 -17.14 12.53 18.90
CA PHE A 145 -17.83 13.39 19.85
C PHE A 145 -16.87 14.10 20.79
N PRO A 146 -17.15 15.35 21.15
CA PRO A 146 -16.36 16.06 22.14
C PRO A 146 -16.68 15.52 23.53
N LEU A 147 -15.65 15.12 24.28
CA LEU A 147 -15.77 14.76 25.69
C LEU A 147 -15.66 16.00 26.58
N SER A 148 -14.86 16.98 26.14
CA SER A 148 -14.70 18.29 26.77
C SER A 148 -14.31 19.32 25.70
N SER A 149 -14.11 20.59 26.09
CA SER A 149 -13.65 21.64 25.16
C SER A 149 -12.31 21.31 24.46
N ASN A 150 -11.49 20.45 25.06
CA ASN A 150 -10.15 20.14 24.57
C ASN A 150 -9.95 18.65 24.21
N ILE A 151 -10.98 17.82 24.37
CA ILE A 151 -10.88 16.37 24.13
C ILE A 151 -11.97 15.97 23.12
N LEU A 152 -11.52 15.45 21.97
CA LEU A 152 -12.38 14.86 20.96
C LEU A 152 -12.10 13.35 20.88
N ILE A 153 -13.12 12.53 21.01
CA ILE A 153 -13.01 11.07 20.83
C ILE A 153 -13.52 10.72 19.44
N ASN A 154 -12.73 9.98 18.66
CA ASN A 154 -13.13 9.44 17.37
C ASN A 154 -12.99 7.92 17.37
N ALA A 155 -14.02 7.24 16.86
CA ALA A 155 -13.99 5.81 16.59
C ALA A 155 -14.32 5.57 15.12
N THR A 156 -13.53 4.73 14.44
CA THR A 156 -13.73 4.44 13.03
C THR A 156 -13.62 2.93 12.80
N LEU A 157 -14.61 2.39 12.09
CA LEU A 157 -14.62 1.03 11.57
C LEU A 157 -14.26 1.09 10.08
N VAL A 158 -13.27 0.32 9.66
CA VAL A 158 -12.88 0.18 8.25
C VAL A 158 -13.05 -1.27 7.84
N ASN A 159 -13.79 -1.50 6.76
CA ASN A 159 -13.85 -2.78 6.09
C ASN A 159 -13.07 -2.67 4.79
N SER A 160 -12.09 -3.54 4.58
CA SER A 160 -11.27 -3.61 3.37
C SER A 160 -11.52 -4.93 2.68
N ASN A 161 -11.82 -4.88 1.40
CA ASN A 161 -11.99 -6.04 0.54
C ASN A 161 -10.97 -5.97 -0.58
N TRP A 162 -10.32 -7.08 -0.86
CA TRP A 162 -9.44 -7.23 -2.02
C TRP A 162 -9.38 -8.70 -2.42
N ASP A 163 -9.23 -8.94 -3.70
CA ASP A 163 -8.97 -10.25 -4.26
C ASP A 163 -7.50 -10.33 -4.67
N LYS A 164 -6.87 -11.44 -4.41
CA LYS A 164 -5.50 -11.71 -4.84
C LYS A 164 -5.52 -12.85 -5.83
N ILE A 165 -5.04 -12.57 -7.04
CA ILE A 165 -4.82 -13.58 -8.06
C ILE A 165 -3.42 -14.14 -7.85
N SER A 166 -3.33 -15.43 -7.52
CA SER A 166 -2.07 -16.14 -7.42
C SER A 166 -1.96 -17.13 -8.56
N SER A 167 -1.04 -16.89 -9.48
CA SER A 167 -0.64 -17.90 -10.47
C SER A 167 0.53 -18.69 -9.92
N ASP A 168 0.26 -19.82 -9.27
CA ASP A 168 1.30 -20.76 -8.90
C ASP A 168 1.52 -21.72 -10.09
N THR A 169 2.74 -21.76 -10.59
CA THR A 169 3.13 -22.62 -11.73
C THR A 169 3.01 -24.12 -11.42
N TYR A 170 2.80 -24.48 -10.16
CA TYR A 170 2.67 -25.87 -9.70
C TYR A 170 1.23 -26.33 -9.45
N VAL A 171 0.24 -25.43 -9.50
CA VAL A 171 -1.17 -25.77 -9.29
C VAL A 171 -1.94 -25.49 -10.59
N PRO A 172 -2.60 -26.48 -11.19
CA PRO A 172 -3.29 -26.30 -12.49
C PRO A 172 -4.61 -25.53 -12.40
N SER A 173 -4.89 -24.84 -11.33
CA SER A 173 -6.08 -24.00 -11.17
C SER A 173 -5.70 -22.63 -10.62
N GLU A 174 -6.10 -21.58 -11.32
CA GLU A 174 -6.09 -20.21 -10.78
C GLU A 174 -6.87 -20.18 -9.47
N ALA A 175 -6.19 -19.96 -8.37
CA ALA A 175 -6.84 -19.80 -7.09
C ALA A 175 -7.07 -18.29 -6.87
N ILE A 176 -8.32 -17.88 -6.88
CA ILE A 176 -8.72 -16.54 -6.45
C ILE A 176 -8.88 -16.61 -4.93
N GLU A 177 -8.02 -15.92 -4.22
CA GLU A 177 -8.10 -15.82 -2.76
C GLU A 177 -8.70 -14.46 -2.39
N SER A 178 -9.96 -14.46 -1.92
CA SER A 178 -10.59 -13.24 -1.42
C SER A 178 -10.23 -13.03 0.05
N VAL A 179 -9.69 -11.85 0.36
CA VAL A 179 -9.29 -11.48 1.71
C VAL A 179 -10.13 -10.31 2.20
N SER A 180 -10.82 -10.50 3.32
CA SER A 180 -11.55 -9.42 3.99
C SER A 180 -10.91 -9.11 5.33
N ALA A 181 -10.48 -7.87 5.52
CA ALA A 181 -9.92 -7.40 6.77
C ALA A 181 -10.79 -6.32 7.42
N LYS A 182 -11.15 -6.54 8.70
CA LYS A 182 -11.83 -5.55 9.52
C LYS A 182 -10.86 -4.96 10.53
N LYS A 183 -10.69 -3.63 10.50
CA LYS A 183 -9.84 -2.94 11.45
C LYS A 183 -10.63 -1.83 12.15
N ILE A 184 -10.62 -1.86 13.49
CA ILE A 184 -11.22 -0.83 14.33
C ILE A 184 -10.09 0.07 14.81
N PHE A 185 -10.16 1.35 14.47
CA PHE A 185 -9.25 2.36 14.99
C PHE A 185 -9.98 3.21 16.03
N ILE A 186 -9.44 3.23 17.23
CA ILE A 186 -9.84 4.18 18.27
C ILE A 186 -8.71 5.19 18.37
N ASN A 187 -8.96 6.42 17.93
CA ASN A 187 -8.00 7.51 18.03
C ASN A 187 -8.48 8.48 19.10
N THR A 188 -7.73 8.57 20.19
CA THR A 188 -7.86 9.65 21.17
C THR A 188 -7.02 10.79 20.66
N ALA A 189 -7.66 11.86 20.19
CA ALA A 189 -6.93 13.04 19.72
C ALA A 189 -6.14 13.70 20.86
N ASP A 190 -4.93 14.08 20.51
CA ASP A 190 -3.94 14.62 21.39
C ASP A 190 -4.45 15.79 22.24
N LEU A 191 -4.08 15.74 23.49
CA LEU A 191 -4.15 16.83 24.45
C LEU A 191 -3.18 17.94 24.03
N PHE A 192 -3.71 19.07 23.55
CA PHE A 192 -3.01 20.35 23.49
C PHE A 192 -3.88 21.46 24.04
#